data_7839bc46aa5016e093dce23bec96b0d3
#
_entry.id   7839bc46aa5016e093dce23bec96b0d3
#
_cell.length_a   1.000
_cell.length_b   1.000
_cell.length_c   1.000
_cell.angle_alpha   90.00
_cell.angle_beta   90.00
_cell.angle_gamma   90.00
#
_symmetry.space_group_name_H-M   'P 1'
#
loop_
_entity.id
_entity.type
_entity.pdbx_description
1 polymer ?
#
loop_
_entity_poly.entity_id
_entity_poly.type
_entity_poly.pdbx_seq_one_letter_code
_entity_poly.pdbx_strand_id
1 'polypeptide(L)'
;MPGDGAADPSGVTHMLAKAARQEGAQIFEKSPVEEIIIKNKKISGVRVNDQIINCEYIVLASGMWSRQIGEKAGVSIPLYPAEHFYIITEPIENLSKKLPVIRDFDNRTYIKEDAGKILVGIFEGDSIPAWDKTNRVPEDFSFGEFQENFEHFEPYLASAIKRFPVLETAGIRKF
;
A
#
# COMPACT_ATOMS: atom_id res chain seq x y z
N MET A 1 9.33 2.59 -20.02
CA MET A 1 8.57 2.39 -21.28
C MET A 1 7.82 3.67 -21.60
N PRO A 2 8.02 4.30 -22.79
CA PRO A 2 7.41 5.61 -23.07
C PRO A 2 5.88 5.63 -23.13
N GLY A 3 5.24 4.48 -23.32
CA GLY A 3 3.79 4.35 -23.34
C GLY A 3 3.18 3.89 -22.01
N ASP A 4 3.96 3.84 -20.95
CA ASP A 4 3.50 3.48 -19.63
C ASP A 4 2.79 4.66 -18.96
N GLY A 5 1.95 4.38 -17.98
CA GLY A 5 1.11 5.38 -17.33
C GLY A 5 1.03 5.19 -15.83
N ALA A 6 0.32 6.11 -15.19
CA ALA A 6 -0.03 6.02 -13.79
C ALA A 6 -1.55 5.84 -13.67
N ALA A 7 -1.97 4.99 -12.74
CA ALA A 7 -3.37 4.83 -12.39
C ALA A 7 -3.67 5.53 -11.06
N ASP A 8 -4.85 6.10 -10.94
CA ASP A 8 -5.38 6.51 -9.65
C ASP A 8 -5.87 5.26 -8.89
N PRO A 9 -5.22 4.87 -7.78
CA PRO A 9 -5.57 3.65 -7.05
C PRO A 9 -7.01 3.65 -6.54
N SER A 10 -7.49 4.78 -6.05
CA SER A 10 -8.86 4.92 -5.55
C SER A 10 -9.87 4.80 -6.68
N GLY A 11 -9.65 5.46 -7.81
CA GLY A 11 -10.50 5.37 -8.99
C GLY A 11 -10.59 3.95 -9.54
N VAL A 12 -9.46 3.25 -9.66
CA VAL A 12 -9.43 1.85 -10.11
C VAL A 12 -10.21 0.95 -9.15
N THR A 13 -10.01 1.11 -7.83
CA THR A 13 -10.71 0.32 -6.83
C THR A 13 -12.23 0.55 -6.89
N HIS A 14 -12.67 1.80 -7.01
CA HIS A 14 -14.09 2.13 -7.15
C HIS A 14 -14.70 1.57 -8.44
N MET A 15 -13.96 1.63 -9.55
CA MET A 15 -14.42 1.05 -10.82
C MET A 15 -14.60 -0.48 -10.72
N LEU A 16 -13.63 -1.17 -10.13
CA LEU A 16 -13.72 -2.62 -9.92
C LEU A 16 -14.87 -2.99 -8.99
N ALA A 17 -15.06 -2.26 -7.89
CA ALA A 17 -16.19 -2.46 -7.00
C ALA A 17 -17.53 -2.22 -7.69
N LYS A 18 -17.62 -1.18 -8.53
CA LYS A 18 -18.84 -0.92 -9.34
C LYS A 18 -19.13 -2.06 -10.30
N ALA A 19 -18.12 -2.53 -11.04
CA ALA A 19 -18.27 -3.65 -11.95
C ALA A 19 -18.71 -4.93 -11.23
N ALA A 20 -18.08 -5.25 -10.10
CA ALA A 20 -18.47 -6.41 -9.29
C ALA A 20 -19.93 -6.34 -8.83
N ARG A 21 -20.40 -5.16 -8.40
CA ARG A 21 -21.81 -4.98 -8.03
C ARG A 21 -22.75 -5.19 -9.21
N GLN A 22 -22.36 -4.79 -10.41
CA GLN A 22 -23.15 -5.01 -11.64
C GLN A 22 -23.29 -6.50 -11.96
N GLU A 23 -22.27 -7.30 -11.62
CA GLU A 23 -22.29 -8.77 -11.74
C GLU A 23 -22.93 -9.49 -10.53
N GLY A 24 -23.57 -8.75 -9.62
CA GLY A 24 -24.31 -9.29 -8.49
C GLY A 24 -23.51 -9.46 -7.20
N ALA A 25 -22.27 -9.03 -7.12
CA ALA A 25 -21.52 -9.05 -5.87
C ALA A 25 -22.10 -8.05 -4.88
N GLN A 26 -22.23 -8.49 -3.62
CA GLN A 26 -22.60 -7.62 -2.50
C GLN A 26 -21.33 -7.13 -1.80
N ILE A 27 -21.20 -5.82 -1.65
CA ILE A 27 -20.05 -5.19 -1.00
C ILE A 27 -20.55 -4.44 0.24
N PHE A 28 -20.11 -4.88 1.39
CA PHE A 28 -20.43 -4.30 2.69
C PHE A 28 -19.22 -3.54 3.22
N GLU A 29 -19.32 -2.22 3.28
CA GLU A 29 -18.31 -1.36 3.85
C GLU A 29 -18.48 -1.24 5.36
N LYS A 30 -17.41 -0.89 6.09
CA LYS A 30 -17.43 -0.75 7.56
C LYS A 30 -17.98 -2.00 8.29
N SER A 31 -17.66 -3.15 7.73
CA SER A 31 -18.18 -4.44 8.19
C SER A 31 -17.01 -5.39 8.47
N PRO A 32 -16.29 -5.19 9.59
CA PRO A 32 -15.15 -6.03 9.94
C PRO A 32 -15.57 -7.48 10.18
N VAL A 33 -14.77 -8.41 9.68
CA VAL A 33 -14.92 -9.83 9.99
C VAL A 33 -14.34 -10.12 11.36
N GLU A 34 -15.18 -10.41 12.31
CA GLU A 34 -14.81 -10.66 13.71
C GLU A 34 -14.30 -12.08 13.93
N GLU A 35 -14.93 -13.05 13.25
CA GLU A 35 -14.61 -14.47 13.38
C GLU A 35 -14.76 -15.21 12.05
N ILE A 36 -13.89 -16.19 11.83
CA ILE A 36 -14.04 -17.18 10.77
C ILE A 36 -14.59 -18.46 11.39
N ILE A 37 -15.78 -18.87 10.98
CA ILE A 37 -16.49 -20.02 11.54
C ILE A 37 -16.07 -21.30 10.83
N ILE A 38 -15.49 -22.22 11.58
CA ILE A 38 -15.02 -23.51 11.10
C ILE A 38 -15.82 -24.62 11.77
N LYS A 39 -16.44 -25.49 10.97
CA LYS A 39 -17.16 -26.69 11.43
C LYS A 39 -16.60 -27.92 10.72
N ASN A 40 -16.28 -28.96 11.46
CA ASN A 40 -15.73 -30.21 10.90
C ASN A 40 -14.50 -29.97 9.99
N LYS A 41 -13.60 -29.09 10.39
CA LYS A 41 -12.39 -28.69 9.63
C LYS A 41 -12.69 -28.03 8.25
N LYS A 42 -13.88 -27.50 8.07
CA LYS A 42 -14.28 -26.77 6.84
C LYS A 42 -14.82 -25.40 7.22
N ILE A 43 -14.60 -24.44 6.31
CA ILE A 43 -15.24 -23.12 6.43
C ILE A 43 -16.75 -23.30 6.41
N SER A 44 -17.43 -22.59 7.27
CA SER A 44 -18.91 -22.58 7.36
C SER A 44 -19.49 -21.17 7.27
N GLY A 45 -18.70 -20.15 7.50
CA GLY A 45 -19.14 -18.76 7.43
C GLY A 45 -18.20 -17.79 8.11
N VAL A 46 -18.65 -16.56 8.20
CA VAL A 46 -18.00 -15.48 8.96
C VAL A 46 -18.99 -14.79 9.88
N ARG A 47 -18.50 -14.23 10.98
CA ARG A 47 -19.27 -13.33 11.85
C ARG A 47 -18.93 -11.89 11.52
N VAL A 48 -19.97 -11.08 11.34
CA VAL A 48 -19.88 -9.64 11.07
C VAL A 48 -21.00 -8.94 11.83
N ASN A 49 -20.70 -8.02 12.72
CA ASN A 49 -21.68 -7.28 13.53
C ASN A 49 -22.76 -8.20 14.16
N ASP A 50 -22.33 -9.23 14.87
CA ASP A 50 -23.20 -10.25 15.50
C ASP A 50 -24.05 -11.10 14.53
N GLN A 51 -23.91 -10.91 13.23
CA GLN A 51 -24.58 -11.71 12.20
C GLN A 51 -23.65 -12.76 11.62
N ILE A 52 -24.21 -13.90 11.22
CA ILE A 52 -23.46 -14.97 10.56
C ILE A 52 -23.80 -14.94 9.06
N ILE A 53 -22.77 -14.80 8.26
CA ILE A 53 -22.85 -14.97 6.81
C ILE A 53 -22.28 -16.36 6.48
N ASN A 54 -23.14 -17.26 6.02
CA ASN A 54 -22.72 -18.61 5.65
C ASN A 54 -21.98 -18.58 4.32
N CYS A 55 -20.85 -19.28 4.23
CA CYS A 55 -20.09 -19.44 3.01
C CYS A 55 -19.26 -20.76 3.04
N GLU A 56 -18.92 -21.27 1.87
CA GLU A 56 -18.08 -22.46 1.71
C GLU A 56 -16.61 -22.10 1.51
N TYR A 57 -16.32 -20.91 1.02
CA TYR A 57 -14.98 -20.41 0.69
C TYR A 57 -14.80 -19.00 1.20
N ILE A 58 -13.58 -18.68 1.63
CA ILE A 58 -13.15 -17.34 1.99
C ILE A 58 -11.88 -17.01 1.22
N VAL A 59 -11.86 -15.84 0.58
CA VAL A 59 -10.67 -15.27 -0.03
C VAL A 59 -10.16 -14.13 0.83
N LEU A 60 -8.96 -14.26 1.35
CA LEU A 60 -8.29 -13.18 2.09
C LEU A 60 -7.57 -12.27 1.11
N ALA A 61 -8.10 -11.06 0.92
CA ALA A 61 -7.51 -10.00 0.12
C ALA A 61 -7.33 -8.72 0.95
N SER A 62 -7.01 -8.89 2.24
CA SER A 62 -6.99 -7.84 3.26
C SER A 62 -5.62 -7.20 3.46
N GLY A 63 -4.71 -7.34 2.48
CA GLY A 63 -3.41 -6.67 2.51
C GLY A 63 -2.64 -6.98 3.79
N MET A 64 -2.12 -5.98 4.47
CA MET A 64 -1.31 -6.13 5.67
C MET A 64 -2.04 -6.75 6.88
N TRP A 65 -3.37 -6.77 6.90
CA TRP A 65 -4.16 -7.43 7.95
C TRP A 65 -4.38 -8.92 7.70
N SER A 66 -4.02 -9.45 6.52
CA SER A 66 -4.30 -10.84 6.12
C SER A 66 -3.73 -11.86 7.10
N ARG A 67 -2.52 -11.61 7.65
CA ARG A 67 -1.90 -12.47 8.66
C ARG A 67 -2.79 -12.64 9.89
N GLN A 68 -3.24 -11.52 10.47
CA GLN A 68 -4.07 -11.53 11.69
C GLN A 68 -5.44 -12.17 11.45
N ILE A 69 -6.00 -12.00 10.26
CA ILE A 69 -7.26 -12.64 9.88
C ILE A 69 -7.06 -14.14 9.65
N GLY A 70 -5.96 -14.54 9.00
CA GLY A 70 -5.62 -15.94 8.82
C GLY A 70 -5.43 -16.70 10.13
N GLU A 71 -4.82 -16.07 11.13
CA GLU A 71 -4.67 -16.63 12.49
C GLU A 71 -6.02 -17.00 13.11
N LYS A 72 -7.12 -16.25 12.85
CA LYS A 72 -8.47 -16.57 13.29
C LYS A 72 -9.00 -17.90 12.72
N ALA A 73 -8.44 -18.33 11.59
CA ALA A 73 -8.75 -19.61 10.96
C ALA A 73 -7.69 -20.69 11.25
N GLY A 74 -6.69 -20.41 12.08
CA GLY A 74 -5.57 -21.31 12.33
C GLY A 74 -4.61 -21.45 11.13
N VAL A 75 -4.61 -20.48 10.21
CA VAL A 75 -3.76 -20.47 9.03
C VAL A 75 -2.61 -19.48 9.22
N SER A 76 -1.38 -19.97 9.07
CA SER A 76 -0.20 -19.10 9.06
C SER A 76 0.01 -18.49 7.68
N ILE A 77 -0.03 -17.15 7.62
CA ILE A 77 0.23 -16.40 6.40
C ILE A 77 1.59 -15.70 6.56
N PRO A 78 2.60 -16.03 5.74
CA PRO A 78 3.94 -15.48 5.84
C PRO A 78 3.99 -14.05 5.24
N LEU A 79 3.27 -13.13 5.86
CA LEU A 79 3.16 -11.75 5.43
C LEU A 79 3.50 -10.84 6.61
N TYR A 80 4.36 -9.87 6.38
CA TYR A 80 4.76 -8.88 7.37
C TYR A 80 4.68 -7.48 6.77
N PRO A 81 3.98 -6.54 7.39
CA PRO A 81 3.98 -5.14 6.94
C PRO A 81 5.32 -4.48 7.24
N ALA A 82 5.81 -3.71 6.29
CA ALA A 82 7.03 -2.95 6.42
C ALA A 82 6.76 -1.47 6.15
N GLU A 83 7.58 -0.61 6.77
CA GLU A 83 7.58 0.81 6.47
C GLU A 83 8.10 1.03 5.04
N HIS A 84 7.56 2.02 4.38
CA HIS A 84 7.93 2.38 3.02
C HIS A 84 7.92 3.90 2.87
N PHE A 85 9.04 4.44 2.38
CA PHE A 85 9.28 5.87 2.39
C PHE A 85 9.21 6.48 0.99
N TYR A 86 8.71 7.69 0.92
CA TYR A 86 8.77 8.55 -0.26
C TYR A 86 8.80 10.01 0.16
N ILE A 87 9.33 10.85 -0.71
CA ILE A 87 9.22 12.30 -0.58
C ILE A 87 8.41 12.89 -1.73
N ILE A 88 7.81 14.05 -1.47
CA ILE A 88 7.22 14.92 -2.50
C ILE A 88 7.98 16.24 -2.46
N THR A 89 8.47 16.69 -3.61
CA THR A 89 9.18 17.97 -3.72
C THR A 89 8.21 19.15 -3.61
N GLU A 90 8.74 20.34 -3.38
CA GLU A 90 8.04 21.57 -3.74
C GLU A 90 7.82 21.63 -5.26
N PRO A 91 6.90 22.49 -5.74
CA PRO A 91 6.67 22.64 -7.17
C PRO A 91 7.97 23.00 -7.93
N ILE A 92 8.21 22.31 -9.03
CA ILE A 92 9.38 22.53 -9.88
C ILE A 92 8.93 23.30 -11.12
N GLU A 93 9.55 24.44 -11.34
CA GLU A 93 9.24 25.30 -12.48
C GLU A 93 9.54 24.58 -13.81
N ASN A 94 8.63 24.73 -14.77
CA ASN A 94 8.72 24.12 -16.10
C ASN A 94 8.79 22.58 -16.13
N LEU A 95 8.40 21.91 -15.06
CA LEU A 95 8.31 20.45 -15.05
C LEU A 95 7.25 19.97 -16.05
N SER A 96 7.62 19.05 -16.94
CA SER A 96 6.67 18.47 -17.90
C SER A 96 5.67 17.57 -17.19
N LYS A 97 4.38 17.83 -17.38
CA LYS A 97 3.27 16.97 -16.87
C LYS A 97 3.14 15.63 -17.63
N LYS A 98 3.94 15.42 -18.67
CA LYS A 98 3.93 14.20 -19.50
C LYS A 98 5.11 13.29 -19.20
N LEU A 99 5.75 13.45 -18.05
CA LEU A 99 6.83 12.54 -17.66
C LEU A 99 6.26 11.14 -17.39
N PRO A 100 6.90 10.09 -17.93
CA PRO A 100 6.54 8.73 -17.57
C PRO A 100 6.90 8.46 -16.12
N VAL A 101 6.25 7.46 -15.51
CA VAL A 101 6.76 6.89 -14.26
C VAL A 101 8.07 6.19 -14.56
N ILE A 102 9.08 6.47 -13.76
CA ILE A 102 10.43 5.93 -13.93
C ILE A 102 10.75 5.02 -12.76
N ARG A 103 11.31 3.87 -13.06
CA ARG A 103 11.86 2.94 -12.08
C ARG A 103 13.32 2.69 -12.35
N ASP A 104 14.14 2.92 -11.35
CA ASP A 104 15.56 2.56 -11.34
C ASP A 104 15.76 1.35 -10.43
N PHE A 105 15.80 0.18 -11.02
CA PHE A 105 15.90 -1.08 -10.28
C PHE A 105 17.25 -1.25 -9.59
N ASP A 106 18.33 -0.75 -10.20
CA ASP A 106 19.67 -0.85 -9.66
C ASP A 106 19.83 -0.02 -8.38
N ASN A 107 19.23 1.17 -8.38
CA ASN A 107 19.26 2.09 -7.24
C ASN A 107 17.98 2.00 -6.37
N ARG A 108 17.07 1.10 -6.69
CA ARG A 108 15.83 0.84 -5.92
C ARG A 108 14.97 2.09 -5.72
N THR A 109 14.91 2.96 -6.73
CA THR A 109 14.11 4.17 -6.67
C THR A 109 13.03 4.19 -7.74
N TYR A 110 11.96 4.90 -7.46
CA TYR A 110 10.97 5.24 -8.47
C TYR A 110 10.62 6.72 -8.39
N ILE A 111 10.30 7.29 -9.54
CA ILE A 111 10.03 8.72 -9.69
C ILE A 111 8.75 8.89 -10.48
N LYS A 112 7.89 9.76 -10.01
CA LYS A 112 6.61 10.09 -10.62
C LYS A 112 6.38 11.59 -10.59
N GLU A 113 5.92 12.16 -11.70
CA GLU A 113 5.36 13.51 -11.71
C GLU A 113 4.04 13.51 -10.93
N ASP A 114 3.84 14.53 -10.08
CA ASP A 114 2.67 14.69 -9.24
C ASP A 114 2.26 16.17 -9.16
N ALA A 115 1.42 16.59 -10.10
CA ALA A 115 0.86 17.94 -10.18
C ALA A 115 1.93 19.05 -10.09
N GLY A 116 2.96 18.99 -10.94
CA GLY A 116 4.05 19.96 -10.99
C GLY A 116 5.16 19.73 -9.95
N LYS A 117 5.09 18.65 -9.21
CA LYS A 117 6.08 18.18 -8.23
C LYS A 117 6.64 16.83 -8.67
N ILE A 118 7.69 16.40 -8.01
CA ILE A 118 8.23 15.04 -8.18
C ILE A 118 8.01 14.27 -6.88
N LEU A 119 7.39 13.10 -7.00
CA LEU A 119 7.39 12.09 -5.96
C LEU A 119 8.60 11.17 -6.23
N VAL A 120 9.46 11.03 -5.23
CA VAL A 120 10.57 10.07 -5.21
C VAL A 120 10.30 9.05 -4.13
N GLY A 121 10.12 7.81 -4.50
CA GLY A 121 9.97 6.71 -3.56
C GLY A 121 11.08 5.68 -3.73
N ILE A 122 11.18 4.78 -2.76
CA ILE A 122 12.25 3.80 -2.69
C ILE A 122 11.69 2.38 -2.51
N PHE A 123 12.46 1.39 -2.90
CA PHE A 123 12.19 -0.03 -2.62
C PHE A 123 13.33 -0.57 -1.76
N GLU A 124 13.20 -0.38 -0.47
CA GLU A 124 14.20 -0.72 0.51
C GLU A 124 14.51 -2.22 0.46
N GLY A 125 15.81 -2.56 0.43
CA GLY A 125 16.25 -3.96 0.55
C GLY A 125 16.30 -4.45 1.97
N ASP A 126 16.39 -3.50 2.88
CA ASP A 126 16.46 -3.60 4.34
C ASP A 126 15.25 -2.93 4.98
N SER A 127 14.07 -3.17 4.44
CA SER A 127 12.81 -2.58 4.90
C SER A 127 12.62 -2.76 6.40
N ILE A 128 12.22 -1.68 7.06
CA ILE A 128 11.98 -1.65 8.51
C ILE A 128 10.63 -2.30 8.78
N PRO A 129 10.56 -3.36 9.61
CA PRO A 129 9.29 -3.96 9.97
C PRO A 129 8.40 -2.96 10.73
N ALA A 130 7.19 -2.73 10.21
CA ALA A 130 6.23 -1.90 10.91
C ALA A 130 5.70 -2.63 12.15
N TRP A 131 5.55 -1.93 13.27
CA TRP A 131 5.06 -2.48 14.54
C TRP A 131 5.86 -3.68 15.06
N ASP A 132 7.19 -3.62 14.94
CA ASP A 132 8.13 -4.68 15.33
C ASP A 132 7.90 -5.25 16.75
N LYS A 133 7.56 -4.39 17.71
CA LYS A 133 7.32 -4.78 19.11
C LYS A 133 6.09 -5.66 19.31
N THR A 134 5.03 -5.42 18.57
CA THR A 134 3.76 -6.14 18.69
C THR A 134 3.60 -7.21 17.62
N ASN A 135 4.33 -7.06 16.52
CA ASN A 135 4.22 -7.89 15.34
C ASN A 135 2.79 -7.95 14.77
N ARG A 136 2.01 -6.90 15.02
CA ARG A 136 0.59 -6.79 14.65
C ARG A 136 0.26 -5.39 14.18
N VAL A 137 -0.55 -5.32 13.14
CA VAL A 137 -1.19 -4.07 12.75
C VAL A 137 -2.21 -3.69 13.82
N PRO A 138 -2.19 -2.47 14.38
CA PRO A 138 -3.23 -2.04 15.32
C PRO A 138 -4.62 -2.11 14.70
N GLU A 139 -5.62 -2.47 15.51
CA GLU A 139 -7.00 -2.66 15.00
C GLU A 139 -7.63 -1.35 14.51
N ASP A 140 -7.23 -0.23 15.11
CA ASP A 140 -7.69 1.12 14.78
C ASP A 140 -6.83 1.83 13.74
N PHE A 141 -5.77 1.17 13.24
CA PHE A 141 -4.89 1.78 12.24
C PHE A 141 -5.61 1.99 10.91
N SER A 142 -5.64 3.23 10.45
CA SER A 142 -6.17 3.63 9.15
C SER A 142 -5.49 4.90 8.67
N PHE A 143 -4.94 4.88 7.46
CA PHE A 143 -4.31 6.05 6.82
C PHE A 143 -3.25 6.76 7.69
N GLY A 144 -2.56 6.02 8.53
CA GLY A 144 -1.47 6.54 9.36
C GLY A 144 -0.18 6.71 8.57
N GLU A 145 0.66 7.61 9.06
CA GLU A 145 2.02 7.81 8.58
C GLU A 145 2.99 7.44 9.73
N PHE A 146 4.14 6.88 9.37
CA PHE A 146 5.21 6.62 10.32
C PHE A 146 6.06 7.87 10.49
N GLN A 147 6.89 7.87 11.53
CA GLN A 147 7.84 8.93 11.74
C GLN A 147 8.85 8.98 10.60
N GLU A 148 9.17 10.18 10.15
CA GLU A 148 10.17 10.43 9.13
C GLU A 148 11.51 9.79 9.51
N ASN A 149 12.14 9.12 8.55
CA ASN A 149 13.46 8.50 8.71
C ASN A 149 14.37 8.91 7.54
N PHE A 150 14.84 10.16 7.62
CA PHE A 150 15.66 10.71 6.55
C PHE A 150 17.02 10.00 6.44
N GLU A 151 17.60 9.57 7.53
CA GLU A 151 18.87 8.83 7.53
C GLU A 151 18.77 7.53 6.71
N HIS A 152 17.65 6.81 6.84
CA HIS A 152 17.37 5.62 6.04
C HIS A 152 17.12 5.96 4.56
N PHE A 153 16.48 7.10 4.29
CA PHE A 153 16.10 7.52 2.93
C PHE A 153 17.24 8.14 2.13
N GLU A 154 18.17 8.86 2.80
CA GLU A 154 19.22 9.67 2.19
C GLU A 154 20.07 8.95 1.13
N PRO A 155 20.55 7.71 1.32
CA PRO A 155 21.37 7.02 0.31
C PRO A 155 20.63 6.80 -1.02
N TYR A 156 19.34 6.54 -0.95
CA TYR A 156 18.48 6.36 -2.12
C TYR A 156 18.21 7.70 -2.81
N LEU A 157 17.94 8.75 -2.02
CA LEU A 157 17.77 10.10 -2.56
C LEU A 157 19.03 10.57 -3.28
N ALA A 158 20.20 10.35 -2.73
CA ALA A 158 21.48 10.66 -3.40
C ALA A 158 21.63 9.96 -4.75
N SER A 159 21.14 8.73 -4.86
CA SER A 159 21.13 7.99 -6.13
C SER A 159 20.08 8.55 -7.10
N ALA A 160 18.92 8.97 -6.62
CA ALA A 160 17.90 9.63 -7.43
C ALA A 160 18.39 10.98 -7.98
N ILE A 161 19.08 11.79 -7.18
CA ILE A 161 19.67 13.07 -7.60
C ILE A 161 20.67 12.89 -8.75
N LYS A 162 21.52 11.86 -8.68
CA LYS A 162 22.46 11.56 -9.79
C LYS A 162 21.73 11.30 -11.12
N ARG A 163 20.57 10.70 -11.06
CA ARG A 163 19.74 10.39 -12.24
C ARG A 163 18.90 11.57 -12.69
N PHE A 164 18.44 12.39 -11.74
CA PHE A 164 17.59 13.57 -11.92
C PHE A 164 18.16 14.76 -11.17
N PRO A 165 19.14 15.48 -11.77
CA PRO A 165 19.84 16.59 -11.12
C PRO A 165 18.91 17.70 -10.60
N VAL A 166 17.73 17.87 -11.19
CA VAL A 166 16.74 18.85 -10.72
C VAL A 166 16.33 18.63 -9.25
N LEU A 167 16.48 17.42 -8.73
CA LEU A 167 16.18 17.11 -7.33
C LEU A 167 17.18 17.73 -6.35
N GLU A 168 18.40 18.09 -6.81
CA GLU A 168 19.44 18.66 -5.95
C GLU A 168 19.02 19.99 -5.33
N THR A 169 18.25 20.77 -6.07
CA THR A 169 17.78 22.11 -5.66
C THR A 169 16.30 22.14 -5.30
N ALA A 170 15.60 21.04 -5.49
CA ALA A 170 14.17 20.97 -5.17
C ALA A 170 13.97 20.88 -3.65
N GLY A 171 13.17 21.78 -3.09
CA GLY A 171 12.74 21.69 -1.69
C GLY A 171 11.89 20.44 -1.47
N ILE A 172 11.90 19.89 -0.25
CA ILE A 172 11.01 18.81 0.17
C ILE A 172 9.78 19.42 0.82
N ARG A 173 8.62 19.11 0.27
CA ARG A 173 7.32 19.53 0.80
C ARG A 173 6.75 18.52 1.79
N LYS A 174 6.96 17.26 1.53
CA LYS A 174 6.46 16.14 2.35
C LYS A 174 7.45 14.99 2.31
N PHE A 175 7.61 14.39 3.48
CA PHE A 175 8.30 13.12 3.66
C PHE A 175 7.26 12.04 3.96
#